data_c003ca6fcfa24eea8f3cfff86cf1372b
#
_entry.id   c003ca6fcfa24eea8f3cfff86cf1372b
#
_cell.length_a   1.000
_cell.length_b   1.000
_cell.length_c   1.000
_cell.angle_alpha   90.00
_cell.angle_beta   90.00
_cell.angle_gamma   90.00
#
_symmetry.space_group_name_H-M   'P 1'
#
loop_
_entity.id
_entity.type
_entity.pdbx_description
1 polymer ?
#
loop_
_entity_poly.entity_id
_entity_poly.type
_entity_poly.pdbx_seq_one_letter_code
_entity_poly.pdbx_strand_id
1 'polypeptide(L)'
;MARHSRRLPLLVGAVVCGVAVSLSAQAPATRPAPQPPPPRAGVSVPTAAAAQAAPNDGRPSEAELGFPVYPSAVYLRSYDAGRGQKYYIFGTTVPFADMVAYYRNVLKEKGNLVFEVPPTHVFEVGRFREETMAFPPGVTVKDYTFSGSAGYPNPKPGATPERFPTLVQIVAPPAGATPQ
;
A
#
# COMPACT_ATOMS: atom_id res chain seq x y z
N MET A 1 38.50 -29.10 36.82
CA MET A 1 39.53 -28.19 37.40
C MET A 1 39.26 -26.78 36.87
N ALA A 2 39.21 -25.89 37.84
CA ALA A 2 39.32 -24.42 37.81
C ALA A 2 38.28 -23.56 37.04
N ARG A 3 37.39 -23.04 37.89
CA ARG A 3 36.59 -21.83 37.78
C ARG A 3 37.50 -20.59 37.67
N HIS A 4 37.08 -19.61 36.86
CA HIS A 4 37.40 -18.20 37.17
C HIS A 4 36.21 -17.31 36.95
N SER A 5 35.54 -17.01 38.04
CA SER A 5 34.66 -15.86 38.23
C SER A 5 35.50 -14.58 38.25
N ARG A 6 35.09 -13.57 37.50
CA ARG A 6 35.50 -12.17 37.79
C ARG A 6 34.29 -11.30 37.94
N ARG A 7 34.13 -10.82 39.18
CA ARG A 7 33.09 -9.86 39.61
C ARG A 7 33.52 -8.42 39.27
N LEU A 8 32.58 -7.63 38.83
CA LEU A 8 32.64 -6.16 38.73
C LEU A 8 32.73 -5.49 40.11
N PRO A 9 33.19 -4.25 40.18
CA PRO A 9 32.65 -3.34 41.17
C PRO A 9 31.85 -2.16 40.52
N LEU A 10 30.76 -1.89 41.20
CA LEU A 10 29.92 -0.69 41.13
C LEU A 10 30.72 0.58 41.41
N LEU A 11 30.46 1.65 40.62
CA LEU A 11 30.80 3.01 40.99
C LEU A 11 29.56 3.86 40.87
N VAL A 12 29.05 4.23 42.02
CA VAL A 12 27.97 5.21 42.25
C VAL A 12 28.62 6.60 42.25
N GLY A 13 28.21 7.46 41.36
CA GLY A 13 28.55 8.88 41.34
C GLY A 13 27.28 9.71 41.30
N ALA A 14 26.87 10.21 42.45
CA ALA A 14 25.80 11.19 42.53
C ALA A 14 26.36 12.58 42.28
N VAL A 15 25.89 13.29 41.27
CA VAL A 15 26.08 14.73 41.10
C VAL A 15 24.73 15.42 41.22
N VAL A 16 24.53 16.09 42.33
CA VAL A 16 23.42 17.02 42.59
C VAL A 16 23.82 18.38 42.05
N CYS A 17 23.23 18.83 40.94
CA CYS A 17 23.29 20.23 40.54
C CYS A 17 21.91 20.86 40.71
N GLY A 18 21.81 21.74 41.72
CA GLY A 18 20.64 22.57 41.93
C GLY A 18 20.55 23.66 40.86
N VAL A 19 19.41 23.75 40.22
CA VAL A 19 19.06 24.86 39.31
C VAL A 19 17.96 25.68 39.98
N ALA A 20 18.27 26.94 40.31
CA ALA A 20 17.32 27.91 40.81
C ALA A 20 16.30 28.26 39.73
N VAL A 21 15.03 28.02 40.00
CA VAL A 21 13.92 28.40 39.13
C VAL A 21 13.53 29.83 39.48
N SER A 22 13.84 30.77 38.60
CA SER A 22 13.32 32.14 38.66
C SER A 22 11.89 32.14 38.10
N LEU A 23 10.93 32.37 38.99
CA LEU A 23 9.52 32.58 38.64
C LEU A 23 9.36 33.98 38.03
N SER A 24 9.31 34.08 36.70
CA SER A 24 8.85 35.31 36.05
C SER A 24 7.34 35.19 35.83
N ALA A 25 6.59 36.00 36.56
CA ALA A 25 5.16 36.16 36.38
C ALA A 25 4.89 36.88 35.06
N GLN A 26 4.46 36.15 34.04
CA GLN A 26 3.93 36.73 32.82
C GLN A 26 2.43 36.98 32.99
N ALA A 27 2.02 38.23 32.72
CA ALA A 27 0.63 38.65 32.67
C ALA A 27 -0.16 37.86 31.60
N PRO A 28 -1.45 37.58 31.82
CA PRO A 28 -2.25 36.83 30.83
C PRO A 28 -2.46 37.70 29.60
N ALA A 29 -1.87 37.29 28.49
CA ALA A 29 -2.18 37.83 27.17
C ALA A 29 -3.62 37.46 26.80
N THR A 30 -4.46 38.47 26.63
CA THR A 30 -5.83 38.35 26.17
C THR A 30 -5.82 37.68 24.79
N ARG A 31 -6.29 36.44 24.72
CA ARG A 31 -6.40 35.67 23.47
C ARG A 31 -7.49 36.32 22.58
N PRO A 32 -7.20 36.76 21.36
CA PRO A 32 -8.24 37.21 20.43
C PRO A 32 -9.26 36.08 20.19
N ALA A 33 -10.52 36.44 20.17
CA ALA A 33 -11.61 35.50 19.86
C ALA A 33 -11.36 34.81 18.51
N PRO A 34 -11.70 33.51 18.36
CA PRO A 34 -11.57 32.80 17.09
C PRO A 34 -12.46 33.47 16.05
N GLN A 35 -11.88 33.95 14.96
CA GLN A 35 -12.64 34.35 13.79
C GLN A 35 -13.33 33.14 13.20
N PRO A 36 -14.62 33.24 12.79
CA PRO A 36 -15.27 32.16 12.05
C PRO A 36 -14.50 31.92 10.74
N PRO A 37 -14.28 30.63 10.36
CA PRO A 37 -13.60 30.33 9.13
C PRO A 37 -14.37 30.93 7.94
N PRO A 38 -13.67 31.42 6.89
CA PRO A 38 -14.34 31.89 5.67
C PRO A 38 -15.15 30.74 5.07
N PRO A 39 -16.29 31.03 4.40
CA PRO A 39 -17.07 29.99 3.75
C PRO A 39 -16.17 29.21 2.79
N ARG A 40 -16.04 27.90 3.03
CA ARG A 40 -15.33 27.00 2.13
C ARG A 40 -15.99 27.14 0.75
N ALA A 41 -15.23 27.70 -0.19
CA ALA A 41 -15.54 27.55 -1.59
C ALA A 41 -15.80 26.08 -1.86
N GLY A 42 -16.95 25.78 -2.46
CA GLY A 42 -17.41 24.42 -2.67
C GLY A 42 -16.29 23.58 -3.26
N VAL A 43 -15.86 22.57 -2.50
CA VAL A 43 -15.07 21.48 -3.05
C VAL A 43 -16.01 20.81 -4.03
N SER A 44 -15.88 21.15 -5.30
CA SER A 44 -16.47 20.36 -6.36
C SER A 44 -15.89 18.96 -6.19
N VAL A 45 -16.72 18.07 -5.66
CA VAL A 45 -16.45 16.64 -5.73
C VAL A 45 -16.23 16.37 -7.22
N PRO A 46 -15.06 15.90 -7.67
CA PRO A 46 -14.97 15.49 -9.05
C PRO A 46 -15.97 14.35 -9.20
N THR A 47 -17.12 14.68 -9.80
CA THR A 47 -17.99 13.69 -10.42
C THR A 47 -17.05 12.77 -11.16
N ALA A 48 -17.18 11.46 -10.94
CA ALA A 48 -16.45 10.43 -11.67
C ALA A 48 -16.74 10.64 -13.16
N ALA A 49 -16.06 11.63 -13.74
CA ALA A 49 -16.01 11.82 -15.17
C ALA A 49 -15.36 10.54 -15.68
N ALA A 50 -16.15 9.77 -16.39
CA ALA A 50 -15.78 8.58 -17.10
C ALA A 50 -14.32 8.70 -17.54
N ALA A 51 -13.45 7.86 -16.96
CA ALA A 51 -12.12 7.67 -17.45
C ALA A 51 -12.29 7.26 -18.91
N GLN A 52 -12.08 8.22 -19.81
CA GLN A 52 -12.10 7.96 -21.24
C GLN A 52 -11.10 6.84 -21.47
N ALA A 53 -11.61 5.74 -21.98
CA ALA A 53 -10.81 4.59 -22.34
C ALA A 53 -9.73 5.06 -23.31
N ALA A 54 -8.51 5.19 -22.80
CA ALA A 54 -7.34 5.28 -23.64
C ALA A 54 -7.33 4.05 -24.58
N PRO A 55 -6.79 4.16 -25.80
CA PRO A 55 -6.78 3.05 -26.75
C PRO A 55 -6.25 1.80 -26.05
N ASN A 56 -6.98 0.68 -26.21
CA ASN A 56 -6.71 -0.62 -25.60
C ASN A 56 -5.28 -1.11 -25.94
N ASP A 57 -4.28 -0.72 -25.17
CA ASP A 57 -2.94 -1.30 -25.25
C ASP A 57 -2.84 -2.60 -24.42
N GLY A 58 -3.90 -3.42 -24.50
CA GLY A 58 -3.98 -4.72 -23.82
C GLY A 58 -4.31 -4.65 -22.32
N ARG A 59 -4.67 -3.46 -21.82
CA ARG A 59 -5.10 -3.29 -20.42
C ARG A 59 -6.44 -4.00 -20.21
N PRO A 60 -6.54 -4.91 -19.24
CA PRO A 60 -7.80 -5.54 -18.90
C PRO A 60 -8.78 -4.54 -18.29
N SER A 61 -10.06 -4.74 -18.53
CA SER A 61 -11.13 -4.02 -17.85
C SER A 61 -11.28 -4.50 -16.40
N GLU A 62 -11.83 -3.68 -15.52
CA GLU A 62 -12.15 -4.09 -14.16
C GLU A 62 -13.15 -5.26 -14.12
N ALA A 63 -14.03 -5.35 -15.12
CA ALA A 63 -14.95 -6.47 -15.28
C ALA A 63 -14.22 -7.79 -15.59
N GLU A 64 -13.15 -7.75 -16.38
CA GLU A 64 -12.30 -8.93 -16.64
C GLU A 64 -11.47 -9.33 -15.42
N LEU A 65 -11.00 -8.33 -14.68
CA LEU A 65 -10.21 -8.57 -13.47
C LEU A 65 -11.05 -9.07 -12.31
N GLY A 66 -12.32 -8.68 -12.24
CA GLY A 66 -13.20 -8.90 -11.09
C GLY A 66 -12.87 -7.99 -9.89
N PHE A 67 -11.91 -7.07 -10.03
CA PHE A 67 -11.43 -6.19 -8.99
C PHE A 67 -11.22 -4.77 -9.50
N PRO A 68 -11.39 -3.74 -8.63
CA PRO A 68 -11.00 -2.38 -8.99
C PRO A 68 -9.47 -2.27 -9.11
N VAL A 69 -9.03 -1.48 -10.07
CA VAL A 69 -7.63 -1.11 -10.23
C VAL A 69 -7.42 0.28 -9.68
N TYR A 70 -6.33 0.48 -8.94
CA TYR A 70 -6.01 1.82 -8.44
C TYR A 70 -5.90 2.82 -9.62
N PRO A 71 -6.53 4.00 -9.55
CA PRO A 71 -6.69 4.90 -10.71
C PRO A 71 -5.39 5.29 -11.43
N SER A 72 -4.29 5.47 -10.67
CA SER A 72 -2.99 5.83 -11.25
C SER A 72 -2.08 4.63 -11.52
N ALA A 73 -2.57 3.39 -11.33
CA ALA A 73 -1.77 2.21 -11.63
C ALA A 73 -1.66 2.00 -13.15
N VAL A 74 -0.44 1.81 -13.61
CA VAL A 74 -0.10 1.61 -15.01
C VAL A 74 -0.05 0.13 -15.31
N TYR A 75 -0.80 -0.33 -16.30
CA TYR A 75 -0.71 -1.70 -16.77
C TYR A 75 0.66 -1.96 -17.42
N LEU A 76 1.35 -2.99 -16.97
CA LEU A 76 2.67 -3.34 -17.45
C LEU A 76 2.63 -4.54 -18.39
N ARG A 77 2.06 -5.65 -17.95
CA ARG A 77 1.94 -6.89 -18.72
C ARG A 77 1.01 -7.90 -18.06
N SER A 78 0.69 -8.95 -18.80
CA SER A 78 -0.01 -10.13 -18.27
C SER A 78 0.71 -11.41 -18.67
N TYR A 79 0.40 -12.47 -17.92
CA TYR A 79 0.94 -13.81 -18.19
C TYR A 79 -0.18 -14.83 -18.04
N ASP A 80 -0.04 -15.94 -18.73
CA ASP A 80 -0.88 -17.10 -18.52
C ASP A 80 -0.55 -17.71 -17.14
N ALA A 81 -1.58 -17.88 -16.32
CA ALA A 81 -1.46 -18.51 -15.02
C ALA A 81 -1.83 -20.01 -15.05
N GLY A 82 -2.27 -20.51 -16.17
CA GLY A 82 -2.79 -21.86 -16.34
C GLY A 82 -4.30 -21.95 -16.08
N ARG A 83 -4.90 -23.05 -16.55
CA ARG A 83 -6.35 -23.33 -16.40
C ARG A 83 -7.27 -22.18 -16.86
N GLY A 84 -6.85 -21.45 -17.90
CA GLY A 84 -7.61 -20.30 -18.43
C GLY A 84 -7.58 -19.05 -17.56
N GLN A 85 -6.79 -19.04 -16.49
CA GLN A 85 -6.54 -17.83 -15.69
C GLN A 85 -5.37 -17.04 -16.26
N LYS A 86 -5.39 -15.74 -16.00
CA LYS A 86 -4.27 -14.84 -16.25
C LYS A 86 -3.94 -14.08 -14.95
N TYR A 87 -2.69 -13.74 -14.79
CA TYR A 87 -2.32 -12.71 -13.83
C TYR A 87 -1.80 -11.48 -14.55
N TYR A 88 -2.17 -10.34 -14.00
CA TYR A 88 -1.92 -9.02 -14.55
C TYR A 88 -1.02 -8.25 -13.60
N ILE A 89 -0.04 -7.54 -14.15
CA ILE A 89 0.88 -6.74 -13.36
C ILE A 89 0.68 -5.27 -13.66
N PHE A 90 0.50 -4.50 -12.61
CA PHE A 90 0.41 -3.05 -12.63
C PHE A 90 1.53 -2.46 -11.78
N GLY A 91 2.12 -1.37 -12.27
CA GLY A 91 3.08 -0.57 -11.54
C GLY A 91 2.47 0.74 -11.05
N THR A 92 2.88 1.21 -9.90
CA THR A 92 2.46 2.50 -9.37
C THR A 92 3.57 3.19 -8.60
N THR A 93 3.54 4.52 -8.58
CA THR A 93 4.42 5.36 -7.75
C THR A 93 3.89 5.56 -6.34
N VAL A 94 2.67 5.09 -6.07
CA VAL A 94 2.06 5.16 -4.74
C VAL A 94 2.83 4.26 -3.78
N PRO A 95 3.13 4.72 -2.54
CA PRO A 95 3.80 3.92 -1.54
C PRO A 95 3.09 2.60 -1.24
N PHE A 96 3.85 1.57 -0.92
CA PHE A 96 3.33 0.25 -0.58
C PHE A 96 2.24 0.27 0.49
N ALA A 97 2.46 1.01 1.60
CA ALA A 97 1.50 1.10 2.70
C ALA A 97 0.15 1.68 2.26
N ASP A 98 0.17 2.72 1.42
CA ASP A 98 -1.04 3.37 0.92
C ASP A 98 -1.80 2.46 -0.04
N MET A 99 -1.07 1.69 -0.86
CA MET A 99 -1.66 0.71 -1.76
C MET A 99 -2.31 -0.44 -1.00
N VAL A 100 -1.67 -0.93 0.07
CA VAL A 100 -2.25 -1.92 0.98
C VAL A 100 -3.52 -1.39 1.65
N ALA A 101 -3.50 -0.14 2.13
CA ALA A 101 -4.66 0.50 2.73
C ALA A 101 -5.83 0.64 1.74
N TYR A 102 -5.53 1.00 0.48
CA TYR A 102 -6.54 1.05 -0.59
C TYR A 102 -7.21 -0.32 -0.78
N TYR A 103 -6.44 -1.39 -0.99
CA TYR A 103 -7.01 -2.72 -1.22
C TYR A 103 -7.71 -3.29 0.01
N ARG A 104 -7.24 -3.03 1.20
CA ARG A 104 -8.00 -3.34 2.43
C ARG A 104 -9.38 -2.67 2.43
N ASN A 105 -9.45 -1.43 1.96
CA ASN A 105 -10.71 -0.68 1.97
C ASN A 105 -11.66 -1.15 0.88
N VAL A 106 -11.20 -1.36 -0.36
CA VAL A 106 -12.07 -1.74 -1.48
C VAL A 106 -12.46 -3.20 -1.48
N LEU A 107 -11.67 -4.08 -0.84
CA LEU A 107 -11.92 -5.52 -0.75
C LEU A 107 -12.53 -5.98 0.58
N LYS A 108 -12.89 -5.05 1.47
CA LYS A 108 -13.35 -5.28 2.87
C LYS A 108 -14.08 -6.59 3.12
N GLU A 109 -15.19 -6.80 2.39
CA GLU A 109 -16.13 -7.90 2.61
C GLU A 109 -15.85 -9.10 1.71
N LYS A 110 -15.08 -8.87 0.63
CA LYS A 110 -14.81 -9.88 -0.41
C LYS A 110 -13.39 -10.44 -0.34
N GLY A 111 -12.47 -9.69 0.24
CA GLY A 111 -11.06 -10.03 0.29
C GLY A 111 -10.61 -10.52 1.66
N ASN A 112 -10.12 -11.75 1.72
CA ASN A 112 -9.46 -12.27 2.89
C ASN A 112 -7.98 -11.93 2.83
N LEU A 113 -7.46 -11.22 3.84
CA LEU A 113 -6.03 -11.02 3.98
C LEU A 113 -5.39 -12.33 4.45
N VAL A 114 -4.70 -13.01 3.54
CA VAL A 114 -4.10 -14.34 3.81
C VAL A 114 -2.61 -14.28 4.08
N PHE A 115 -1.96 -13.18 3.71
CA PHE A 115 -0.53 -12.96 3.97
C PHE A 115 -0.25 -11.48 4.21
N GLU A 116 0.45 -11.16 5.30
CA GLU A 116 0.75 -9.81 5.73
C GLU A 116 2.17 -9.72 6.32
N VAL A 117 3.16 -9.93 5.48
CA VAL A 117 4.56 -9.73 5.89
C VAL A 117 5.25 -8.89 4.80
N PRO A 118 5.77 -7.68 5.15
CA PRO A 118 6.56 -6.92 4.18
C PRO A 118 7.69 -7.79 3.59
N PRO A 119 7.94 -7.69 2.31
CA PRO A 119 7.45 -6.70 1.35
C PRO A 119 6.18 -7.09 0.58
N THR A 120 5.34 -7.98 1.11
CA THR A 120 4.21 -8.52 0.35
C THR A 120 2.95 -8.61 1.20
N HIS A 121 1.83 -8.14 0.64
CA HIS A 121 0.48 -8.39 1.16
C HIS A 121 -0.36 -9.10 0.11
N VAL A 122 -1.09 -10.14 0.50
CA VAL A 122 -1.94 -10.95 -0.37
C VAL A 122 -3.36 -10.95 0.12
N PHE A 123 -4.28 -10.54 -0.73
CA PHE A 123 -5.73 -10.55 -0.52
C PHE A 123 -6.34 -11.58 -1.47
N GLU A 124 -6.85 -12.68 -0.95
CA GLU A 124 -7.63 -13.65 -1.73
C GLU A 124 -9.10 -13.25 -1.77
N VAL A 125 -9.73 -13.42 -2.92
CA VAL A 125 -11.14 -13.09 -3.13
C VAL A 125 -11.89 -14.29 -3.66
N GLY A 126 -12.94 -14.66 -2.95
CA GLY A 126 -13.73 -15.83 -3.28
C GLY A 126 -13.07 -17.13 -2.81
N ARG A 127 -13.59 -18.25 -3.30
CA ARG A 127 -13.13 -19.57 -2.91
C ARG A 127 -12.24 -20.18 -4.00
N PHE A 128 -11.07 -20.64 -3.61
CA PHE A 128 -10.21 -21.44 -4.48
C PHE A 128 -10.87 -22.77 -4.85
N ARG A 129 -10.80 -23.16 -6.13
CA ARG A 129 -11.29 -24.44 -6.66
C ARG A 129 -10.17 -25.07 -7.47
N GLU A 130 -9.54 -26.07 -6.90
CA GLU A 130 -8.39 -26.73 -7.50
C GLU A 130 -8.70 -27.33 -8.87
N GLU A 131 -9.93 -27.76 -9.11
CA GLU A 131 -10.34 -28.36 -10.39
C GLU A 131 -10.32 -27.37 -11.56
N THR A 132 -10.63 -26.11 -11.30
CA THR A 132 -10.82 -25.06 -12.32
C THR A 132 -9.86 -23.90 -12.24
N MET A 133 -9.08 -23.82 -11.17
CA MET A 133 -8.17 -22.69 -10.91
C MET A 133 -6.74 -23.18 -10.71
N ALA A 134 -5.78 -22.46 -11.27
CA ALA A 134 -4.37 -22.67 -11.02
C ALA A 134 -3.91 -21.93 -9.75
N PHE A 135 -4.52 -20.76 -9.49
CA PHE A 135 -4.24 -19.94 -8.33
C PHE A 135 -5.53 -19.34 -7.75
N PRO A 136 -5.58 -19.07 -6.43
CA PRO A 136 -6.67 -18.32 -5.83
C PRO A 136 -6.80 -16.94 -6.51
N PRO A 137 -8.03 -16.54 -6.92
CA PRO A 137 -8.25 -15.18 -7.38
C PRO A 137 -7.94 -14.17 -6.29
N GLY A 138 -7.28 -13.07 -6.65
CA GLY A 138 -6.92 -12.12 -5.62
C GLY A 138 -5.97 -11.03 -6.09
N VAL A 139 -5.58 -10.20 -5.13
CA VAL A 139 -4.67 -9.07 -5.31
C VAL A 139 -3.45 -9.24 -4.43
N THR A 140 -2.28 -9.15 -5.02
CA THR A 140 -1.00 -9.13 -4.29
C THR A 140 -0.35 -7.77 -4.47
N VAL A 141 -0.06 -7.10 -3.37
CA VAL A 141 0.71 -5.84 -3.35
C VAL A 141 2.14 -6.15 -2.92
N LYS A 142 3.12 -5.65 -3.67
CA LYS A 142 4.56 -5.89 -3.42
C LYS A 142 5.33 -4.58 -3.36
N ASP A 143 6.16 -4.44 -2.34
CA ASP A 143 7.15 -3.37 -2.25
C ASP A 143 8.45 -3.81 -2.93
N TYR A 144 8.77 -3.16 -4.03
CA TYR A 144 10.02 -3.42 -4.76
C TYR A 144 11.20 -2.59 -4.28
N THR A 145 11.00 -1.72 -3.30
CA THR A 145 12.07 -0.91 -2.70
C THR A 145 12.52 -1.43 -1.33
N PHE A 146 11.81 -2.40 -0.77
CA PHE A 146 12.02 -2.93 0.58
C PHE A 146 13.48 -3.33 0.88
N SER A 147 14.17 -3.94 -0.09
CA SER A 147 15.56 -4.36 0.05
C SER A 147 16.58 -3.34 -0.47
N GLY A 148 16.18 -2.06 -0.62
CA GLY A 148 17.04 -1.02 -1.18
C GLY A 148 17.11 -1.01 -2.72
N SER A 149 16.25 -1.77 -3.39
CA SER A 149 16.12 -1.72 -4.85
C SER A 149 15.57 -0.38 -5.31
N ALA A 150 15.96 0.06 -6.50
CA ALA A 150 15.43 1.28 -7.12
C ALA A 150 13.98 1.13 -7.65
N GLY A 151 13.33 -0.01 -7.41
CA GLY A 151 12.00 -0.31 -7.91
C GLY A 151 11.99 -1.20 -9.15
N TYR A 152 10.79 -1.66 -9.51
CA TYR A 152 10.58 -2.50 -10.69
C TYR A 152 10.73 -1.67 -11.99
N PRO A 153 11.53 -2.09 -12.98
CA PRO A 153 11.72 -1.32 -14.21
C PRO A 153 10.44 -1.28 -15.04
N ASN A 154 10.17 -0.11 -15.62
CA ASN A 154 9.08 -0.01 -16.60
C ASN A 154 9.47 -0.79 -17.86
N PRO A 155 8.62 -1.71 -18.32
CA PRO A 155 8.92 -2.49 -19.53
C PRO A 155 8.88 -1.68 -20.83
N LYS A 156 8.31 -0.46 -20.80
CA LYS A 156 8.26 0.45 -21.97
C LYS A 156 9.49 1.36 -21.94
N PRO A 157 10.45 1.22 -22.86
CA PRO A 157 11.64 2.08 -22.91
C PRO A 157 11.27 3.56 -23.01
N GLY A 158 11.92 4.40 -22.22
CA GLY A 158 11.69 5.87 -22.22
C GLY A 158 10.37 6.32 -21.60
N ALA A 159 9.58 5.41 -21.04
CA ALA A 159 8.35 5.78 -20.35
C ALA A 159 8.62 6.39 -18.96
N THR A 160 7.74 7.27 -18.52
CA THR A 160 7.77 7.87 -17.19
C THR A 160 6.59 7.33 -16.38
N PRO A 161 6.85 6.84 -15.14
CA PRO A 161 8.16 6.68 -14.50
C PRO A 161 8.99 5.54 -15.09
N GLU A 162 10.30 5.63 -14.99
CA GLU A 162 11.20 4.55 -15.43
C GLU A 162 11.12 3.31 -14.53
N ARG A 163 10.74 3.51 -13.25
CA ARG A 163 10.64 2.46 -12.24
C ARG A 163 9.43 2.68 -11.34
N PHE A 164 8.92 1.57 -10.82
CA PHE A 164 7.78 1.56 -9.91
C PHE A 164 8.22 1.02 -8.54
N PRO A 165 8.06 1.78 -7.45
CA PRO A 165 8.33 1.30 -6.10
C PRO A 165 7.36 0.20 -5.69
N THR A 166 6.11 0.26 -6.13
CA THR A 166 5.06 -0.69 -5.75
C THR A 166 4.49 -1.37 -6.98
N LEU A 167 4.33 -2.68 -6.89
CA LEU A 167 3.60 -3.48 -7.87
C LEU A 167 2.30 -4.03 -7.28
N VAL A 168 1.30 -4.11 -8.14
CA VAL A 168 0.04 -4.81 -7.88
C VAL A 168 -0.08 -5.94 -8.89
N GLN A 169 -0.16 -7.16 -8.40
CA GLN A 169 -0.44 -8.34 -9.20
C GLN A 169 -1.86 -8.79 -8.94
N ILE A 170 -2.65 -8.94 -9.98
CA ILE A 170 -4.05 -9.39 -9.91
C ILE A 170 -4.16 -10.74 -10.62
N VAL A 171 -4.68 -11.75 -9.90
CA VAL A 171 -5.10 -13.02 -10.48
C VAL A 171 -6.60 -12.95 -10.66
N ALA A 172 -7.05 -12.88 -11.91
CA ALA A 172 -8.46 -12.83 -12.20
C ALA A 172 -9.14 -14.19 -11.96
N PRO A 173 -10.44 -14.21 -11.58
CA PRO A 173 -11.21 -15.44 -11.59
C PRO A 173 -11.25 -16.04 -13.01
N PRO A 174 -11.40 -17.36 -13.16
CA PRO A 174 -11.56 -17.96 -14.48
C PRO A 174 -12.77 -17.37 -15.22
N ALA A 175 -12.68 -17.29 -16.54
CA ALA A 175 -13.77 -16.81 -17.37
C ALA A 175 -15.06 -17.61 -17.10
N GLY A 176 -16.17 -16.91 -16.80
CA GLY A 176 -17.44 -17.52 -16.45
C GLY A 176 -17.65 -17.86 -14.98
N ALA A 177 -16.67 -17.64 -14.10
CA ALA A 177 -16.86 -17.70 -12.67
C ALA A 177 -17.54 -16.42 -12.18
N THR A 178 -18.77 -16.53 -11.70
CA THR A 178 -19.44 -15.39 -11.04
C THR A 178 -18.74 -15.09 -9.72
N PRO A 179 -18.33 -13.85 -9.46
CA PRO A 179 -17.88 -13.45 -8.11
C PRO A 179 -19.04 -13.66 -7.14
N GLN A 180 -18.84 -14.49 -6.12
CA GLN A 180 -19.80 -14.67 -5.02
C GLN A 180 -19.49 -13.68 -3.91
#